data_121e483fff37ed8d7280fcbc8bf79bb4
#
_entry.id   121e483fff37ed8d7280fcbc8bf79bb4
#
_cell.length_a   1.000
_cell.length_b   1.000
_cell.length_c   1.000
_cell.angle_alpha   90.00
_cell.angle_beta   90.00
_cell.angle_gamma   90.00
#
_symmetry.space_group_name_H-M   'P 1'
#
loop_
_entity.id
_entity.type
_entity.pdbx_description
1 polymer ?
#
loop_
_entity_poly.entity_id
_entity_poly.type
_entity_poly.pdbx_seq_one_letter_code
_entity_poly.pdbx_strand_id
1 'polypeptide(L)'
;MNQEQYRIVNEVKENGIAFSSVEKLFNDKQKLLFNKSVNYFNGFITAPHIIERCNRIAQGNPIEDRKKWFEITCYEYLKRGIGLENPVVQMYLQEVFSEIATEFHGVVPKVRNILTWLHPQNANQQERASQVWHRDQEDWEIFKVFVLFSKVGPNNGPTQYIKKTHHGGKYGDITNNMNGQSTSTFKYNLPVDEIVSCEGDLGTIVFMNTNGLHKGGLVKEGTRVMAHANFLKPTAPLIQNGTLNSFDYSDKINILDRNSAEYNLLSEVQKQILS
;
A
#
# COMPACT_ATOMS: atom_id res chain seq x y z
N MET A 1 7.41 17.30 13.65
CA MET A 1 7.88 15.87 13.50
C MET A 1 8.75 15.47 14.68
N ASN A 2 8.66 14.21 15.13
CA ASN A 2 9.48 13.65 16.18
C ASN A 2 10.71 12.88 15.59
N GLN A 3 11.59 12.35 16.48
CA GLN A 3 12.81 11.66 16.05
C GLN A 3 12.54 10.42 15.19
N GLU A 4 11.48 9.65 15.49
CA GLU A 4 11.10 8.46 14.70
C GLU A 4 10.64 8.84 13.29
N GLN A 5 9.87 9.92 13.15
CA GLN A 5 9.43 10.42 11.84
C GLN A 5 10.62 10.85 10.97
N TYR A 6 11.60 11.57 11.54
CA TYR A 6 12.83 11.94 10.81
C TYR A 6 13.67 10.72 10.43
N ARG A 7 13.78 9.72 11.31
CA ARG A 7 14.47 8.46 10.99
C ARG A 7 13.84 7.78 9.77
N ILE A 8 12.50 7.68 9.75
CA ILE A 8 11.76 7.08 8.64
C ILE A 8 12.05 7.81 7.33
N VAL A 9 11.96 9.14 7.32
CA VAL A 9 12.23 9.92 6.10
C VAL A 9 13.64 9.69 5.59
N ASN A 10 14.64 9.74 6.49
CA ASN A 10 16.04 9.53 6.12
C ASN A 10 16.27 8.11 5.55
N GLU A 11 15.71 7.08 6.18
CA GLU A 11 15.84 5.71 5.69
C GLU A 11 15.15 5.51 4.34
N VAL A 12 13.97 6.10 4.12
CA VAL A 12 13.31 6.00 2.81
C VAL A 12 14.09 6.77 1.74
N LYS A 13 14.65 7.93 2.05
CA LYS A 13 15.51 8.69 1.12
C LYS A 13 16.80 7.92 0.78
N GLU A 14 17.41 7.25 1.75
CA GLU A 14 18.66 6.52 1.56
C GLU A 14 18.45 5.13 0.96
N ASN A 15 17.54 4.35 1.53
CA ASN A 15 17.37 2.92 1.23
C ASN A 15 16.15 2.61 0.37
N GLY A 16 15.22 3.57 0.21
CA GLY A 16 13.93 3.39 -0.46
C GLY A 16 12.85 2.76 0.42
N ILE A 17 13.20 2.30 1.63
CA ILE A 17 12.29 1.62 2.54
C ILE A 17 12.66 1.89 4.00
N ALA A 18 11.64 2.02 4.86
CA ALA A 18 11.78 2.10 6.31
C ALA A 18 10.66 1.34 7.01
N PHE A 19 10.93 0.86 8.22
CA PHE A 19 9.96 0.14 9.04
C PHE A 19 9.69 0.90 10.33
N SER A 20 8.44 0.84 10.78
CA SER A 20 8.00 1.32 12.08
C SER A 20 6.80 0.49 12.57
N SER A 21 6.11 0.97 13.59
CA SER A 21 4.90 0.33 14.10
C SER A 21 3.92 1.35 14.65
N VAL A 22 2.67 0.92 14.77
CA VAL A 22 1.61 1.67 15.45
C VAL A 22 2.05 2.09 16.86
N GLU A 23 2.74 1.21 17.59
CA GLU A 23 3.23 1.49 18.94
C GLU A 23 4.24 2.64 19.00
N LYS A 24 5.10 2.78 17.98
CA LYS A 24 6.13 3.81 17.92
C LYS A 24 5.63 5.15 17.39
N LEU A 25 4.66 5.11 16.47
CA LEU A 25 4.24 6.29 15.74
C LEU A 25 2.95 6.92 16.24
N PHE A 26 2.01 6.12 16.74
CA PHE A 26 0.67 6.59 17.03
C PHE A 26 0.51 6.99 18.49
N ASN A 27 -0.14 8.13 18.70
CA ASN A 27 -0.69 8.48 20.00
C ASN A 27 -1.97 7.67 20.29
N ASP A 28 -2.53 7.79 21.49
CA ASP A 28 -3.68 6.98 21.94
C ASP A 28 -4.92 7.16 21.05
N LYS A 29 -5.18 8.39 20.56
CA LYS A 29 -6.29 8.65 19.64
C LYS A 29 -6.10 7.95 18.30
N GLN A 30 -4.89 7.95 17.78
CA GLN A 30 -4.55 7.27 16.52
C GLN A 30 -4.57 5.75 16.69
N LYS A 31 -4.11 5.22 17.83
CA LYS A 31 -4.25 3.79 18.19
C LYS A 31 -5.72 3.35 18.25
N LEU A 32 -6.61 4.21 18.72
CA LEU A 32 -8.06 3.92 18.69
C LEU A 32 -8.58 3.76 17.26
N LEU A 33 -8.13 4.61 16.33
CA LEU A 33 -8.50 4.48 14.91
C LEU A 33 -7.92 3.21 14.28
N PHE A 34 -6.68 2.86 14.63
CA PHE A 34 -6.09 1.59 14.21
C PHE A 34 -6.92 0.41 14.70
N ASN A 35 -7.32 0.38 15.98
CA ASN A 35 -8.16 -0.68 16.53
C ASN A 35 -9.54 -0.77 15.84
N LYS A 36 -10.14 0.38 15.48
CA LYS A 36 -11.36 0.39 14.67
C LYS A 36 -11.12 -0.19 13.28
N SER A 37 -9.95 0.08 12.68
CA SER A 37 -9.56 -0.52 11.40
C SER A 37 -9.33 -2.02 11.49
N VAL A 38 -8.75 -2.50 12.59
CA VAL A 38 -8.63 -3.95 12.88
C VAL A 38 -10.01 -4.61 12.95
N ASN A 39 -10.95 -4.01 13.68
CA ASN A 39 -12.32 -4.52 13.76
C ASN A 39 -13.03 -4.52 12.40
N TYR A 40 -12.81 -3.50 11.58
CA TYR A 40 -13.30 -3.46 10.20
C TYR A 40 -12.76 -4.64 9.38
N PHE A 41 -11.46 -4.91 9.44
CA PHE A 41 -10.87 -6.05 8.74
C PHE A 41 -11.34 -7.40 9.31
N ASN A 42 -11.59 -7.52 10.60
CA ASN A 42 -12.19 -8.72 11.18
C ASN A 42 -13.57 -9.00 10.57
N GLY A 43 -14.42 -7.98 10.40
CA GLY A 43 -15.68 -8.11 9.67
C GLY A 43 -15.49 -8.50 8.21
N PHE A 44 -14.48 -7.94 7.55
CA PHE A 44 -14.15 -8.22 6.16
C PHE A 44 -13.77 -9.71 5.97
N ILE A 45 -12.81 -10.22 6.73
CA ILE A 45 -12.29 -11.58 6.56
C ILE A 45 -13.30 -12.67 7.00
N THR A 46 -14.27 -12.33 7.83
CA THR A 46 -15.30 -13.28 8.33
C THR A 46 -16.60 -13.24 7.53
N ALA A 47 -16.75 -12.33 6.56
CA ALA A 47 -17.93 -12.26 5.73
C ALA A 47 -18.10 -13.53 4.87
N PRO A 48 -19.30 -14.18 4.83
CA PRO A 48 -19.48 -15.47 4.16
C PRO A 48 -19.04 -15.49 2.70
N HIS A 49 -19.37 -14.45 1.93
CA HIS A 49 -18.98 -14.35 0.52
C HIS A 49 -17.47 -14.12 0.31
N ILE A 50 -16.78 -13.54 1.30
CA ILE A 50 -15.33 -13.40 1.29
C ILE A 50 -14.65 -14.71 1.63
N ILE A 51 -15.16 -15.46 2.60
CA ILE A 51 -14.69 -16.80 2.92
C ILE A 51 -14.83 -17.73 1.71
N GLU A 52 -15.97 -17.71 1.03
CA GLU A 52 -16.17 -18.46 -0.21
C GLU A 52 -15.12 -18.08 -1.27
N ARG A 53 -14.92 -16.78 -1.45
CA ARG A 53 -13.90 -16.26 -2.38
C ARG A 53 -12.49 -16.73 -2.03
N CYS A 54 -12.12 -16.70 -0.75
CA CYS A 54 -10.83 -17.22 -0.26
C CYS A 54 -10.67 -18.71 -0.58
N ASN A 55 -11.69 -19.51 -0.32
CA ASN A 55 -11.66 -20.96 -0.58
C ASN A 55 -11.47 -21.26 -2.08
N ARG A 56 -12.11 -20.52 -2.97
CA ARG A 56 -11.94 -20.67 -4.43
C ARG A 56 -10.52 -20.32 -4.88
N ILE A 57 -9.94 -19.24 -4.35
CA ILE A 57 -8.54 -18.88 -4.62
C ILE A 57 -7.59 -19.94 -4.08
N ALA A 58 -7.82 -20.44 -2.86
CA ALA A 58 -7.01 -21.49 -2.25
C ALA A 58 -6.99 -22.79 -3.06
N GLN A 59 -8.07 -23.09 -3.78
CA GLN A 59 -8.18 -24.25 -4.69
C GLN A 59 -7.55 -23.99 -6.07
N GLY A 60 -7.02 -22.78 -6.32
CA GLY A 60 -6.45 -22.43 -7.61
C GLY A 60 -7.50 -22.18 -8.71
N ASN A 61 -8.76 -21.96 -8.33
CA ASN A 61 -9.87 -21.72 -9.24
C ASN A 61 -10.08 -20.19 -9.42
N PRO A 62 -9.52 -19.57 -10.47
CA PRO A 62 -9.80 -18.17 -10.77
C PRO A 62 -11.29 -18.03 -11.13
N ILE A 63 -11.97 -17.08 -10.48
CA ILE A 63 -13.39 -16.85 -10.69
C ILE A 63 -13.66 -16.03 -11.95
N GLU A 64 -12.68 -15.25 -12.34
CA GLU A 64 -12.79 -14.29 -13.43
C GLU A 64 -11.45 -14.21 -14.16
N ASP A 65 -11.50 -13.78 -15.41
CA ASP A 65 -10.32 -13.48 -16.22
C ASP A 65 -9.63 -12.17 -15.75
N ARG A 66 -9.44 -12.06 -14.44
CA ARG A 66 -8.78 -10.91 -13.81
C ARG A 66 -7.29 -11.17 -13.67
N LYS A 67 -6.48 -10.21 -14.09
CA LYS A 67 -5.02 -10.24 -13.93
C LYS A 67 -4.60 -10.46 -12.46
N LYS A 68 -5.39 -9.95 -11.50
CA LYS A 68 -5.14 -9.99 -10.06
C LYS A 68 -6.22 -10.78 -9.30
N TRP A 69 -6.63 -11.92 -9.81
CA TRP A 69 -7.66 -12.76 -9.20
C TRP A 69 -7.32 -13.30 -7.80
N PHE A 70 -6.05 -13.24 -7.42
CA PHE A 70 -5.50 -13.72 -6.14
C PHE A 70 -5.66 -12.72 -4.99
N GLU A 71 -6.16 -11.53 -5.24
CA GLU A 71 -6.40 -10.52 -4.21
C GLU A 71 -7.90 -10.22 -4.09
N ILE A 72 -8.35 -9.93 -2.86
CA ILE A 72 -9.72 -9.52 -2.56
C ILE A 72 -9.66 -8.12 -1.97
N THR A 73 -10.45 -7.20 -2.51
CA THR A 73 -10.46 -5.81 -2.09
C THR A 73 -11.66 -5.49 -1.20
N CYS A 74 -11.59 -4.38 -0.50
CA CYS A 74 -12.72 -3.82 0.22
C CYS A 74 -13.94 -3.56 -0.67
N TYR A 75 -13.72 -3.21 -1.94
CA TYR A 75 -14.80 -3.05 -2.91
C TYR A 75 -15.61 -4.33 -3.08
N GLU A 76 -14.94 -5.49 -3.14
CA GLU A 76 -15.63 -6.78 -3.21
C GLU A 76 -16.45 -7.08 -1.94
N TYR A 77 -15.95 -6.64 -0.79
CA TYR A 77 -16.64 -6.76 0.48
C TYR A 77 -17.88 -5.88 0.58
N LEU A 78 -17.72 -4.58 0.33
CA LEU A 78 -18.78 -3.59 0.51
C LEU A 78 -19.68 -3.43 -0.72
N LYS A 79 -19.26 -3.93 -1.90
CA LYS A 79 -19.86 -3.65 -3.22
C LYS A 79 -19.88 -2.16 -3.58
N ARG A 80 -19.04 -1.37 -2.93
CA ARG A 80 -18.86 0.07 -3.15
C ARG A 80 -17.46 0.49 -2.72
N GLY A 81 -17.00 1.65 -3.16
CA GLY A 81 -15.77 2.26 -2.64
C GLY A 81 -15.86 2.59 -1.15
N ILE A 82 -14.72 2.78 -0.52
CA ILE A 82 -14.63 3.25 0.87
C ILE A 82 -14.69 4.79 0.91
N GLY A 83 -15.47 5.33 1.85
CA GLY A 83 -15.62 6.77 2.08
C GLY A 83 -14.86 7.26 3.30
N LEU A 84 -15.03 8.53 3.61
CA LEU A 84 -14.43 9.18 4.78
C LEU A 84 -14.89 8.58 6.12
N GLU A 85 -16.05 7.92 6.14
CA GLU A 85 -16.58 7.19 7.30
C GLU A 85 -15.78 5.93 7.62
N ASN A 86 -15.00 5.41 6.67
CA ASN A 86 -14.26 4.18 6.85
C ASN A 86 -13.06 4.39 7.79
N PRO A 87 -12.89 3.58 8.84
CA PRO A 87 -11.82 3.77 9.82
C PRO A 87 -10.41 3.65 9.21
N VAL A 88 -10.24 2.85 8.15
CA VAL A 88 -8.95 2.74 7.45
C VAL A 88 -8.61 4.05 6.74
N VAL A 89 -9.60 4.68 6.11
CA VAL A 89 -9.42 6.01 5.49
C VAL A 89 -9.06 7.03 6.55
N GLN A 90 -9.84 7.10 7.64
CA GLN A 90 -9.57 8.01 8.75
C GLN A 90 -8.19 7.82 9.37
N MET A 91 -7.72 6.57 9.47
CA MET A 91 -6.38 6.26 9.96
C MET A 91 -5.30 6.84 9.03
N TYR A 92 -5.41 6.66 7.71
CA TYR A 92 -4.42 7.18 6.77
C TYR A 92 -4.45 8.70 6.61
N LEU A 93 -5.55 9.35 6.95
CA LEU A 93 -5.66 10.80 6.97
C LEU A 93 -5.11 11.44 8.26
N GLN A 94 -4.55 10.65 9.20
CA GLN A 94 -3.89 11.20 10.37
C GLN A 94 -2.64 11.99 9.99
N GLU A 95 -2.42 13.12 10.69
CA GLU A 95 -1.34 14.07 10.40
C GLU A 95 0.05 13.43 10.37
N VAL A 96 0.28 12.41 11.18
CA VAL A 96 1.56 11.70 11.23
C VAL A 96 2.02 11.19 9.85
N PHE A 97 1.11 10.71 9.02
CA PHE A 97 1.47 10.22 7.69
C PHE A 97 1.69 11.36 6.70
N SER A 98 0.86 12.40 6.74
CA SER A 98 1.03 13.56 5.88
C SER A 98 2.27 14.38 6.23
N GLU A 99 2.65 14.47 7.51
CA GLU A 99 3.90 15.11 7.95
C GLU A 99 5.13 14.38 7.39
N ILE A 100 5.19 13.05 7.55
CA ILE A 100 6.29 12.22 7.03
C ILE A 100 6.36 12.35 5.50
N ALA A 101 5.22 12.26 4.81
CA ALA A 101 5.17 12.37 3.36
C ALA A 101 5.54 13.78 2.86
N THR A 102 5.16 14.83 3.59
CA THR A 102 5.54 16.22 3.30
C THR A 102 7.05 16.40 3.41
N GLU A 103 7.67 15.91 4.48
CA GLU A 103 9.12 15.98 4.66
C GLU A 103 9.89 15.14 3.63
N PHE A 104 9.33 14.00 3.23
CA PHE A 104 9.90 13.19 2.15
C PHE A 104 9.88 13.93 0.81
N HIS A 105 8.73 14.50 0.42
CA HIS A 105 8.52 15.16 -0.86
C HIS A 105 9.00 16.62 -0.91
N GLY A 106 9.20 17.28 0.23
CA GLY A 106 9.46 18.71 0.35
C GLY A 106 8.25 19.60 0.01
N VAL A 107 7.06 19.02 -0.13
CA VAL A 107 5.80 19.70 -0.44
C VAL A 107 4.62 18.87 0.13
N VAL A 108 3.53 19.53 0.48
CA VAL A 108 2.31 18.82 0.92
C VAL A 108 1.81 17.92 -0.21
N PRO A 109 1.78 16.60 0.00
CA PRO A 109 1.41 15.65 -1.04
C PRO A 109 -0.10 15.60 -1.26
N LYS A 110 -0.50 14.87 -2.32
CA LYS A 110 -1.88 14.42 -2.53
C LYS A 110 -1.98 12.93 -2.21
N VAL A 111 -3.08 12.54 -1.56
CA VAL A 111 -3.44 11.11 -1.45
C VAL A 111 -4.09 10.69 -2.75
N ARG A 112 -3.40 9.82 -3.49
CA ARG A 112 -3.93 9.28 -4.75
C ARG A 112 -4.98 8.22 -4.50
N ASN A 113 -4.69 7.26 -3.63
CA ASN A 113 -5.60 6.20 -3.26
C ASN A 113 -5.26 5.62 -1.88
N ILE A 114 -6.25 4.98 -1.30
CA ILE A 114 -6.09 4.10 -0.14
C ILE A 114 -6.67 2.75 -0.56
N LEU A 115 -5.86 1.71 -0.53
CA LEU A 115 -6.24 0.36 -0.94
C LEU A 115 -6.17 -0.59 0.24
N THR A 116 -7.12 -1.53 0.25
CA THR A 116 -7.23 -2.56 1.28
C THR A 116 -7.25 -3.91 0.61
N TRP A 117 -6.42 -4.82 1.07
CA TRP A 117 -6.27 -6.14 0.46
C TRP A 117 -6.33 -7.27 1.48
N LEU A 118 -7.02 -8.32 1.07
CA LEU A 118 -6.91 -9.65 1.62
C LEU A 118 -6.30 -10.57 0.55
N HIS A 119 -5.17 -11.16 0.86
CA HIS A 119 -4.51 -12.15 0.02
C HIS A 119 -4.61 -13.50 0.74
N PRO A 120 -5.48 -14.39 0.31
CA PRO A 120 -5.54 -15.74 0.86
C PRO A 120 -4.43 -16.62 0.30
N GLN A 121 -4.19 -17.74 0.96
CA GLN A 121 -3.37 -18.82 0.40
C GLN A 121 -3.82 -19.14 -1.02
N ASN A 122 -2.83 -19.38 -1.89
CA ASN A 122 -3.06 -19.68 -3.30
C ASN A 122 -2.33 -20.97 -3.69
N ALA A 123 -3.07 -21.98 -4.13
CA ALA A 123 -2.50 -23.24 -4.60
C ALA A 123 -1.65 -23.05 -5.89
N ASN A 124 -2.00 -22.04 -6.70
CA ASN A 124 -1.21 -21.69 -7.87
C ASN A 124 -0.02 -20.80 -7.47
N GLN A 125 1.14 -21.43 -7.32
CA GLN A 125 2.37 -20.77 -6.86
C GLN A 125 3.14 -20.02 -7.98
N GLN A 126 2.45 -19.55 -9.04
CA GLN A 126 3.05 -18.73 -10.08
C GLN A 126 2.93 -17.24 -9.74
N GLU A 127 4.07 -16.55 -9.77
CA GLU A 127 4.11 -15.10 -9.63
C GLU A 127 3.42 -14.41 -10.82
N ARG A 128 2.57 -13.43 -10.54
CA ARG A 128 1.81 -12.68 -11.56
C ARG A 128 1.65 -11.23 -11.17
N ALA A 129 1.53 -10.35 -12.16
CA ALA A 129 1.28 -8.93 -11.96
C ALA A 129 2.23 -8.31 -10.91
N SER A 130 1.69 -7.75 -9.81
CA SER A 130 2.46 -7.15 -8.72
C SER A 130 3.29 -8.16 -7.90
N GLN A 131 3.19 -9.45 -8.15
CA GLN A 131 4.01 -10.48 -7.52
C GLN A 131 5.35 -10.70 -8.25
N VAL A 132 5.55 -10.06 -9.40
CA VAL A 132 6.83 -10.04 -10.11
C VAL A 132 7.56 -8.74 -9.78
N TRP A 133 8.89 -8.75 -9.79
CA TRP A 133 9.68 -7.54 -9.60
C TRP A 133 9.26 -6.44 -10.57
N HIS A 134 8.89 -5.27 -10.03
CA HIS A 134 8.44 -4.12 -10.82
C HIS A 134 8.77 -2.82 -10.09
N ARG A 135 8.60 -1.72 -10.80
CA ARG A 135 8.57 -0.35 -10.29
C ARG A 135 7.20 0.22 -10.53
N ASP A 136 6.69 0.98 -9.60
CA ASP A 136 5.55 1.84 -9.88
C ASP A 136 6.00 3.02 -10.74
N GLN A 137 5.10 3.51 -11.60
CA GLN A 137 5.43 4.47 -12.65
C GLN A 137 4.69 5.80 -12.49
N GLU A 138 4.03 6.01 -11.35
CA GLU A 138 3.22 7.20 -11.12
C GLU A 138 4.05 8.49 -11.04
N ASP A 139 5.28 8.39 -10.52
CA ASP A 139 6.25 9.47 -10.41
C ASP A 139 7.66 8.90 -10.18
N TRP A 140 8.69 9.76 -10.18
CA TRP A 140 10.05 9.41 -9.75
C TRP A 140 10.17 9.17 -8.24
N GLU A 141 9.33 9.80 -7.45
CA GLU A 141 9.25 9.66 -6.00
C GLU A 141 7.82 9.31 -5.60
N ILE A 142 7.60 8.06 -5.23
CA ILE A 142 6.28 7.52 -4.90
C ILE A 142 6.29 7.06 -3.46
N PHE A 143 5.66 7.80 -2.57
CA PHE A 143 5.65 7.48 -1.15
C PHE A 143 4.41 6.68 -0.79
N LYS A 144 4.59 5.38 -0.52
CA LYS A 144 3.51 4.51 -0.04
C LYS A 144 3.73 4.11 1.40
N VAL A 145 2.64 4.10 2.15
CA VAL A 145 2.61 3.67 3.55
C VAL A 145 1.75 2.43 3.63
N PHE A 146 2.36 1.31 3.94
CA PHE A 146 1.68 0.03 4.14
C PHE A 146 1.50 -0.24 5.63
N VAL A 147 0.31 -0.70 6.02
CA VAL A 147 0.01 -1.14 7.39
C VAL A 147 -0.44 -2.59 7.33
N LEU A 148 0.18 -3.44 8.16
CA LEU A 148 -0.19 -4.85 8.27
C LEU A 148 -1.34 -5.01 9.27
N PHE A 149 -2.43 -5.63 8.82
CA PHE A 149 -3.61 -5.98 9.62
C PHE A 149 -3.68 -7.48 9.95
N SER A 150 -2.62 -8.21 9.65
CA SER A 150 -2.35 -9.56 10.10
C SER A 150 -0.86 -9.72 10.38
N LYS A 151 -0.49 -10.75 11.13
CA LYS A 151 0.92 -11.16 11.18
C LYS A 151 1.34 -11.63 9.79
N VAL A 152 2.52 -11.21 9.35
CA VAL A 152 3.12 -11.58 8.07
C VAL A 152 4.50 -12.17 8.34
N GLY A 153 4.63 -13.47 8.16
CA GLY A 153 5.90 -14.18 8.18
C GLY A 153 6.28 -14.67 6.77
N PRO A 154 7.35 -15.47 6.64
CA PRO A 154 7.89 -15.91 5.34
C PRO A 154 6.88 -16.63 4.45
N ASN A 155 5.92 -17.37 5.05
CA ASN A 155 4.91 -18.14 4.31
C ASN A 155 3.62 -17.34 4.01
N ASN A 156 3.46 -16.14 4.58
CA ASN A 156 2.30 -15.29 4.34
C ASN A 156 2.50 -14.32 3.18
N GLY A 157 3.52 -14.56 2.35
CA GLY A 157 3.78 -13.77 1.15
C GLY A 157 4.19 -12.33 1.43
N PRO A 158 5.22 -12.07 2.25
CA PRO A 158 5.66 -10.71 2.53
C PRO A 158 6.03 -9.97 1.25
N THR A 159 5.71 -8.69 1.19
CA THR A 159 6.23 -7.81 0.14
C THR A 159 7.74 -7.79 0.23
N GLN A 160 8.43 -7.82 -0.90
CA GLN A 160 9.88 -7.73 -0.98
C GLN A 160 10.29 -6.43 -1.67
N TYR A 161 11.37 -5.84 -1.22
CA TYR A 161 11.96 -4.62 -1.76
C TYR A 161 13.46 -4.78 -1.89
N ILE A 162 14.04 -4.25 -2.98
CA ILE A 162 15.49 -4.18 -3.13
C ILE A 162 15.94 -2.76 -2.78
N LYS A 163 16.69 -2.64 -1.68
CA LYS A 163 17.15 -1.32 -1.21
C LYS A 163 17.97 -0.60 -2.26
N LYS A 164 17.88 0.73 -2.22
CA LYS A 164 18.66 1.64 -3.06
C LYS A 164 18.42 1.51 -4.56
N THR A 165 17.30 0.87 -4.95
CA THR A 165 16.89 0.75 -6.37
C THR A 165 15.93 1.84 -6.81
N HIS A 166 15.44 2.71 -5.92
CA HIS A 166 14.63 3.89 -6.26
C HIS A 166 15.46 4.92 -7.04
N HIS A 167 14.80 5.85 -7.72
CA HIS A 167 15.47 6.92 -8.44
C HIS A 167 16.41 7.72 -7.50
N GLY A 168 17.63 7.96 -7.94
CA GLY A 168 18.68 8.58 -7.12
C GLY A 168 19.40 7.64 -6.13
N GLY A 169 18.93 6.41 -5.93
CA GLY A 169 19.64 5.42 -5.14
C GLY A 169 20.81 4.79 -5.90
N LYS A 170 21.72 4.13 -5.16
CA LYS A 170 22.93 3.48 -5.71
C LYS A 170 22.67 2.56 -6.90
N TYR A 171 21.51 1.91 -6.91
CA TYR A 171 21.08 0.96 -7.94
C TYR A 171 19.86 1.49 -8.73
N GLY A 172 19.62 2.79 -8.72
CA GLY A 172 18.49 3.44 -9.38
C GLY A 172 18.44 3.20 -10.90
N ASP A 173 19.60 3.06 -11.53
CA ASP A 173 19.75 2.83 -12.97
C ASP A 173 19.57 1.36 -13.38
N ILE A 174 19.41 0.43 -12.41
CA ILE A 174 19.13 -0.95 -12.72
C ILE A 174 17.78 -1.03 -13.43
N THR A 175 17.86 -1.22 -14.72
CA THR A 175 16.85 -1.52 -15.71
C THR A 175 15.73 -0.55 -15.95
N ASN A 176 15.86 0.13 -17.01
CA ASN A 176 14.83 0.96 -17.63
C ASN A 176 13.94 0.20 -18.64
N ASN A 177 14.02 -1.13 -18.72
CA ASN A 177 13.25 -1.91 -19.71
C ASN A 177 11.94 -2.49 -19.18
N MET A 178 11.43 -1.93 -18.08
CA MET A 178 10.16 -2.38 -17.52
C MET A 178 9.00 -1.49 -17.98
N ASN A 179 8.79 -1.39 -19.29
CA ASN A 179 7.62 -0.73 -19.88
C ASN A 179 6.31 -1.42 -19.48
N GLY A 180 5.97 -1.44 -18.18
CA GLY A 180 4.76 -2.04 -17.65
C GLY A 180 4.66 -3.56 -17.81
N GLN A 181 5.72 -4.22 -18.28
CA GLN A 181 5.80 -5.67 -18.40
C GLN A 181 6.56 -6.23 -17.21
N SER A 182 5.87 -7.02 -16.42
CA SER A 182 6.47 -7.87 -15.41
C SER A 182 7.41 -8.87 -16.13
N THR A 183 8.70 -8.62 -16.09
CA THR A 183 9.66 -9.55 -16.68
C THR A 183 10.28 -10.40 -15.59
N SER A 184 10.10 -11.71 -15.71
CA SER A 184 10.81 -12.72 -14.92
C SER A 184 12.31 -12.79 -15.25
N THR A 185 12.80 -12.00 -16.20
CA THR A 185 14.17 -11.99 -16.67
C THR A 185 14.75 -10.59 -16.60
N PHE A 186 15.37 -10.27 -15.47
CA PHE A 186 16.29 -9.14 -15.42
C PHE A 186 17.56 -9.49 -16.18
N LYS A 187 17.95 -8.68 -17.17
CA LYS A 187 19.22 -8.81 -17.87
C LYS A 187 20.46 -8.54 -17.01
N TYR A 188 20.27 -8.13 -15.75
CA TYR A 188 21.33 -7.72 -14.84
C TYR A 188 21.24 -8.50 -13.53
N ASN A 189 22.36 -8.74 -12.90
CA ASN A 189 22.43 -9.31 -11.57
C ASN A 189 21.78 -8.34 -10.57
N LEU A 190 20.64 -8.73 -10.02
CA LEU A 190 20.02 -7.98 -8.94
C LEU A 190 20.93 -8.03 -7.70
N PRO A 191 21.01 -6.94 -6.93
CA PRO A 191 21.71 -6.93 -5.65
C PRO A 191 20.89 -7.72 -4.62
N VAL A 192 20.98 -9.05 -4.68
CA VAL A 192 20.17 -9.96 -3.86
C VAL A 192 20.42 -9.77 -2.35
N ASP A 193 21.60 -9.33 -1.96
CA ASP A 193 21.94 -9.02 -0.58
C ASP A 193 21.23 -7.77 -0.04
N GLU A 194 20.65 -6.96 -0.93
CA GLU A 194 19.88 -5.78 -0.57
C GLU A 194 18.35 -6.06 -0.53
N ILE A 195 17.94 -7.31 -0.74
CA ILE A 195 16.53 -7.69 -0.65
C ILE A 195 16.08 -7.69 0.81
N VAL A 196 14.98 -6.98 1.06
CA VAL A 196 14.31 -6.93 2.35
C VAL A 196 12.89 -7.48 2.22
N SER A 197 12.51 -8.37 3.13
CA SER A 197 11.13 -8.85 3.28
C SER A 197 10.36 -8.01 4.28
N CYS A 198 9.16 -7.59 3.91
CA CYS A 198 8.26 -6.81 4.76
C CYS A 198 7.48 -7.74 5.69
N GLU A 199 8.20 -8.38 6.61
CA GLU A 199 7.64 -9.23 7.66
C GLU A 199 7.35 -8.42 8.92
N GLY A 200 6.39 -8.89 9.72
CA GLY A 200 6.07 -8.25 10.98
C GLY A 200 4.75 -8.70 11.58
N ASP A 201 4.49 -8.23 12.79
CA ASP A 201 3.23 -8.47 13.49
C ASP A 201 2.15 -7.47 13.05
N LEU A 202 0.92 -7.71 13.51
CA LEU A 202 -0.19 -6.77 13.41
C LEU A 202 0.24 -5.37 13.88
N GLY A 203 0.00 -4.35 13.06
CA GLY A 203 0.39 -2.97 13.36
C GLY A 203 1.80 -2.59 12.91
N THR A 204 2.53 -3.49 12.21
CA THR A 204 3.75 -3.11 11.51
C THR A 204 3.43 -2.13 10.39
N ILE A 205 4.23 -1.07 10.28
CA ILE A 205 4.10 -0.02 9.25
C ILE A 205 5.36 -0.04 8.40
N VAL A 206 5.17 -0.12 7.07
CA VAL A 206 6.27 -0.05 6.10
C VAL A 206 6.10 1.19 5.23
N PHE A 207 7.11 2.04 5.21
CA PHE A 207 7.20 3.21 4.35
C PHE A 207 8.12 2.88 3.18
N MET A 208 7.67 3.15 1.96
CA MET A 208 8.35 2.68 0.77
C MET A 208 8.27 3.71 -0.37
N ASN A 209 9.42 4.00 -0.98
CA ASN A 209 9.44 4.63 -2.30
C ASN A 209 9.28 3.55 -3.37
N THR A 210 8.06 3.35 -3.84
CA THR A 210 7.73 2.25 -4.76
C THR A 210 8.18 2.48 -6.21
N ASN A 211 8.86 3.59 -6.50
CA ASN A 211 9.68 3.70 -7.69
C ASN A 211 10.90 2.75 -7.63
N GLY A 212 11.33 2.29 -6.45
CA GLY A 212 12.29 1.20 -6.29
C GLY A 212 11.70 -0.17 -6.65
N LEU A 213 12.59 -1.12 -6.94
CA LEU A 213 12.19 -2.50 -7.29
C LEU A 213 11.54 -3.21 -6.11
N HIS A 214 10.31 -3.64 -6.31
CA HIS A 214 9.55 -4.35 -5.29
C HIS A 214 8.61 -5.39 -5.91
N LYS A 215 8.12 -6.32 -5.09
CA LYS A 215 7.09 -7.28 -5.48
C LYS A 215 6.28 -7.75 -4.28
N GLY A 216 5.04 -8.16 -4.50
CA GLY A 216 4.25 -8.91 -3.53
C GLY A 216 4.71 -10.37 -3.48
N GLY A 217 4.84 -10.96 -2.29
CA GLY A 217 5.12 -12.38 -2.16
C GLY A 217 3.90 -13.26 -2.37
N LEU A 218 4.13 -14.53 -2.69
CA LEU A 218 3.10 -15.56 -2.77
C LEU A 218 2.69 -16.02 -1.38
N VAL A 219 1.39 -16.00 -1.09
CA VAL A 219 0.85 -16.53 0.17
C VAL A 219 0.79 -18.04 0.07
N LYS A 220 1.68 -18.72 0.78
CA LYS A 220 1.78 -20.19 0.84
C LYS A 220 0.88 -20.78 1.93
N GLU A 221 0.67 -20.01 3.01
CA GLU A 221 -0.11 -20.43 4.18
C GLU A 221 -0.95 -19.26 4.70
N GLY A 222 -2.19 -19.57 5.09
CA GLY A 222 -3.10 -18.63 5.72
C GLY A 222 -3.51 -17.45 4.84
N THR A 223 -3.47 -16.27 5.43
CA THR A 223 -3.87 -15.02 4.76
C THR A 223 -2.93 -13.87 5.12
N ARG A 224 -2.79 -12.93 4.20
CA ARG A 224 -2.19 -11.62 4.46
C ARG A 224 -3.24 -10.53 4.31
N VAL A 225 -3.44 -9.75 5.36
CA VAL A 225 -4.33 -8.59 5.36
C VAL A 225 -3.51 -7.32 5.51
N MET A 226 -3.67 -6.41 4.58
CA MET A 226 -2.92 -5.16 4.58
C MET A 226 -3.70 -4.04 3.90
N ALA A 227 -3.34 -2.82 4.23
CA ALA A 227 -3.78 -1.63 3.50
C ALA A 227 -2.57 -0.78 3.13
N HIS A 228 -2.72 0.09 2.12
CA HIS A 228 -1.76 1.16 1.89
C HIS A 228 -2.43 2.46 1.49
N ALA A 229 -1.74 3.57 1.76
CA ALA A 229 -2.01 4.87 1.14
C ALA A 229 -0.85 5.25 0.22
N ASN A 230 -1.18 5.85 -0.92
CA ASN A 230 -0.22 6.37 -1.89
C ASN A 230 -0.23 7.91 -1.85
N PHE A 231 0.92 8.49 -1.48
CA PHE A 231 1.14 9.93 -1.42
C PHE A 231 2.03 10.35 -2.59
N LEU A 232 1.56 11.29 -3.39
CA LEU A 232 2.26 11.80 -4.57
C LEU A 232 2.43 13.32 -4.48
N LYS A 233 3.47 13.83 -5.14
CA LYS A 233 3.59 15.28 -5.34
C LYS A 233 2.39 15.82 -6.13
N PRO A 234 1.93 17.05 -5.87
CA PRO A 234 0.89 17.68 -6.68
C PRO A 234 1.26 17.81 -8.16
N THR A 235 2.57 17.82 -8.45
CA THR A 235 3.13 17.89 -9.80
C THR A 235 3.27 16.54 -10.50
N ALA A 236 2.97 15.43 -9.83
CA ALA A 236 3.05 14.12 -10.43
C ALA A 236 2.16 14.03 -11.70
N PRO A 237 2.65 13.42 -12.80
CA PRO A 237 1.92 13.38 -14.07
C PRO A 237 0.49 12.84 -13.94
N LEU A 238 0.28 11.86 -13.09
CA LEU A 238 -1.05 11.28 -12.85
C LEU A 238 -2.00 12.22 -12.10
N ILE A 239 -1.48 13.09 -11.24
CA ILE A 239 -2.27 14.11 -10.54
C ILE A 239 -2.67 15.21 -11.53
N GLN A 240 -1.73 15.70 -12.33
CA GLN A 240 -1.96 16.79 -13.28
C GLN A 240 -2.94 16.44 -14.40
N ASN A 241 -2.91 15.20 -14.86
CA ASN A 241 -3.76 14.75 -15.97
C ASN A 241 -5.20 14.40 -15.53
N GLY A 242 -5.57 14.65 -14.27
CA GLY A 242 -6.90 14.35 -13.77
C GLY A 242 -7.24 12.85 -13.76
N THR A 243 -6.26 11.99 -13.96
CA THR A 243 -6.41 10.54 -14.04
C THR A 243 -6.63 9.86 -12.69
N LEU A 244 -6.84 10.63 -11.63
CA LEU A 244 -7.32 10.13 -10.34
C LEU A 244 -8.58 9.26 -10.46
N ASN A 245 -9.31 9.37 -11.57
CA ASN A 245 -10.57 8.68 -11.80
C ASN A 245 -10.46 7.42 -12.67
N SER A 246 -9.31 7.02 -13.20
CA SER A 246 -9.24 6.06 -14.31
C SER A 246 -8.74 4.67 -13.95
N PHE A 247 -8.57 4.30 -12.68
CA PHE A 247 -8.20 2.93 -12.34
C PHE A 247 -9.37 2.13 -11.78
N ASP A 248 -9.84 1.19 -12.58
CA ASP A 248 -11.02 0.34 -12.38
C ASP A 248 -10.93 -0.69 -11.23
N TYR A 249 -9.91 -0.65 -10.38
CA TYR A 249 -9.66 -1.72 -9.40
C TYR A 249 -9.42 -1.25 -7.99
N SER A 250 -9.67 0.00 -7.73
CA SER A 250 -9.36 0.53 -6.41
C SER A 250 -10.63 0.65 -5.58
N ASP A 251 -10.48 0.38 -4.33
CA ASP A 251 -11.26 0.98 -3.28
C ASP A 251 -11.13 2.50 -3.44
N LYS A 252 -11.87 3.05 -4.42
CA LYS A 252 -11.87 4.49 -4.65
C LYS A 252 -12.40 5.11 -3.37
N ILE A 253 -11.58 5.94 -2.76
CA ILE A 253 -12.09 6.80 -1.72
C ILE A 253 -13.12 7.66 -2.41
N ASN A 254 -14.38 7.46 -2.10
CA ASN A 254 -15.45 8.30 -2.60
C ASN A 254 -15.49 9.58 -1.76
N ILE A 255 -14.43 10.41 -1.92
CA ILE A 255 -14.19 11.64 -1.14
C ILE A 255 -15.11 12.77 -1.59
N LEU A 256 -15.87 12.56 -2.63
CA LEU A 256 -16.38 13.66 -3.46
C LEU A 256 -17.61 14.37 -2.93
N ASP A 257 -18.16 13.95 -1.81
CA ASP A 257 -19.15 14.80 -1.16
C ASP A 257 -18.47 15.81 -0.22
N ARG A 258 -17.94 16.88 -0.82
CA ARG A 258 -17.38 18.03 -0.08
C ARG A 258 -18.39 18.71 0.86
N ASN A 259 -19.67 18.34 0.75
CA ASN A 259 -20.73 18.83 1.62
C ASN A 259 -21.06 17.85 2.74
N SER A 260 -20.43 16.67 2.78
CA SER A 260 -20.68 15.70 3.85
C SER A 260 -20.22 16.23 5.22
N ALA A 261 -20.86 15.75 6.27
CA ALA A 261 -20.48 16.06 7.64
C ALA A 261 -19.03 15.61 7.91
N GLU A 262 -18.64 14.45 7.39
CA GLU A 262 -17.31 13.88 7.54
C GLU A 262 -16.24 14.75 6.89
N TYR A 263 -16.48 15.27 5.68
CA TYR A 263 -15.54 16.19 5.02
C TYR A 263 -15.38 17.49 5.79
N ASN A 264 -16.47 18.03 6.33
CA ASN A 264 -16.45 19.27 7.10
C ASN A 264 -15.66 19.16 8.43
N LEU A 265 -15.54 17.95 8.98
CA LEU A 265 -14.74 17.66 10.18
C LEU A 265 -13.24 17.52 9.91
N LEU A 266 -12.80 17.48 8.65
CA LEU A 266 -11.39 17.37 8.29
C LEU A 266 -10.65 18.70 8.59
N SER A 267 -9.39 18.58 9.01
CA SER A 267 -8.48 19.72 9.09
C SER A 267 -8.15 20.26 7.69
N GLU A 268 -7.65 21.48 7.62
CA GLU A 268 -7.25 22.09 6.33
C GLU A 268 -6.15 21.28 5.63
N VAL A 269 -5.21 20.71 6.40
CA VAL A 269 -4.18 19.81 5.85
C VAL A 269 -4.81 18.57 5.24
N GLN A 270 -5.76 17.93 5.95
CA GLN A 270 -6.48 16.76 5.43
C GLN A 270 -7.28 17.09 4.17
N LYS A 271 -7.95 18.23 4.12
CA LYS A 271 -8.64 18.71 2.92
C LYS A 271 -7.65 18.96 1.77
N GLN A 272 -6.48 19.54 2.08
CA GLN A 272 -5.46 19.81 1.08
C GLN A 272 -4.88 18.53 0.47
N ILE A 273 -4.62 17.49 1.26
CA ILE A 273 -4.10 16.21 0.73
C ILE A 273 -5.13 15.43 -0.08
N LEU A 274 -6.42 15.74 0.09
CA LEU A 274 -7.54 15.11 -0.61
C LEU A 274 -8.01 15.90 -1.84
N SER A 275 -7.62 17.14 -1.97
CA SER A 275 -8.03 18.01 -3.10
C SER A 275 -7.20 17.77 -4.34
#